data_967ad1dd09d4997cf9f91f9f73b0fa66
#
_entry.id   967ad1dd09d4997cf9f91f9f73b0fa66
#
_cell.length_a   1.000
_cell.length_b   1.000
_cell.length_c   1.000
_cell.angle_alpha   90.00
_cell.angle_beta   90.00
_cell.angle_gamma   90.00
#
_symmetry.space_group_name_H-M   'P 1'
#
loop_
_entity.id
_entity.type
_entity.pdbx_description
1 polymer ?
#
loop_
_entity_poly.entity_id
_entity_poly.type
_entity_poly.pdbx_seq_one_letter_code
_entity_poly.pdbx_strand_id
1 'polypeptide(L)'
;MPLYVRELGVTDPGRIALWSGLIAAATPAVSGVLGPVFGRLADRFGRKLMLIRSLAGFVVIIAIMGLVTSVEQLFVARLVQGLFAGFTPMAMAVASVSAPRDKVPVAIGIVQSAQLLSVAVGPAAGGYVASHHGIRAAFFVTAALCAVALVGLIALFREVSPTGVAVPRGSAAPLRMRQALRYPNFLLVLALLLIGQFIDRGLALLIPLHVAHMPGLEAVAATSGAIISIAAVAATVSSNLAARLARGIPIPKLLMIGLLAGGPLCAAMALAHGWPTLLVLRTLVGLCFGGAITLAYALGAEIVPGEHRGAAFGWLALGVQVGTATSPLAMGALAAVSIPLAYVFDGVIALVGAALLAFFWGRPRAELRDARS
;
A
#
# COMPACT_ATOMS: atom_id res chain seq x y z
N MET A 1 -10.05 0.16 12.00
CA MET A 1 -11.04 -0.89 11.65
C MET A 1 -11.39 -1.78 12.83
N PRO A 2 -10.46 -2.42 13.57
CA PRO A 2 -10.83 -3.32 14.67
C PRO A 2 -11.71 -2.68 15.74
N LEU A 3 -11.40 -1.44 16.10
CA LEU A 3 -12.20 -0.69 17.09
C LEU A 3 -13.63 -0.44 16.60
N TYR A 4 -13.83 -0.17 15.31
CA TYR A 4 -15.16 0.03 14.76
C TYR A 4 -15.96 -1.28 14.67
N VAL A 5 -15.32 -2.37 14.31
CA VAL A 5 -15.92 -3.72 14.32
C VAL A 5 -16.43 -4.06 15.73
N ARG A 6 -15.67 -3.70 16.78
CA ARG A 6 -16.09 -3.85 18.17
C ARG A 6 -17.29 -2.96 18.52
N GLU A 7 -17.29 -1.69 18.07
CA GLU A 7 -18.41 -0.75 18.28
C GLU A 7 -19.69 -1.21 17.59
N LEU A 8 -19.58 -1.95 16.47
CA LEU A 8 -20.70 -2.55 15.73
C LEU A 8 -21.22 -3.85 16.36
N GLY A 9 -20.80 -4.19 17.59
CA GLY A 9 -21.37 -5.27 18.40
C GLY A 9 -20.63 -6.60 18.31
N VAL A 10 -19.48 -6.69 17.63
CA VAL A 10 -18.64 -7.90 17.65
C VAL A 10 -17.77 -7.88 18.90
N THR A 11 -18.01 -8.80 19.83
CA THR A 11 -17.31 -8.84 21.13
C THR A 11 -16.18 -9.86 21.19
N ASP A 12 -16.27 -10.94 20.40
CA ASP A 12 -15.25 -11.99 20.35
C ASP A 12 -13.96 -11.48 19.67
N PRO A 13 -12.79 -11.53 20.37
CA PRO A 13 -11.52 -11.04 19.81
C PRO A 13 -11.12 -11.69 18.47
N GLY A 14 -11.35 -12.99 18.33
CA GLY A 14 -11.04 -13.74 17.11
C GLY A 14 -11.92 -13.25 15.94
N ARG A 15 -13.23 -13.06 16.18
CA ARG A 15 -14.15 -12.52 15.17
C ARG A 15 -13.84 -11.08 14.83
N ILE A 16 -13.39 -10.25 15.79
CA ILE A 16 -12.94 -8.87 15.53
C ILE A 16 -11.75 -8.90 14.58
N ALA A 17 -10.77 -9.76 14.80
CA ALA A 17 -9.60 -9.89 13.94
C ALA A 17 -9.97 -10.35 12.52
N LEU A 18 -10.80 -11.38 12.38
CA LEU A 18 -11.29 -11.90 11.10
C LEU A 18 -12.06 -10.83 10.29
N TRP A 19 -13.05 -10.18 10.91
CA TRP A 19 -13.82 -9.13 10.27
C TRP A 19 -12.96 -7.93 9.87
N SER A 20 -12.01 -7.56 10.73
CA SER A 20 -11.06 -6.47 10.40
C SER A 20 -10.20 -6.80 9.19
N GLY A 21 -9.75 -8.05 9.08
CA GLY A 21 -9.01 -8.55 7.93
C GLY A 21 -9.85 -8.55 6.65
N LEU A 22 -11.08 -9.09 6.71
CA LEU A 22 -12.02 -9.11 5.58
C LEU A 22 -12.36 -7.69 5.08
N ILE A 23 -12.69 -6.79 5.99
CA ILE A 23 -13.04 -5.40 5.68
C ILE A 23 -11.84 -4.64 5.10
N ALA A 24 -10.63 -4.86 5.63
CA ALA A 24 -9.42 -4.23 5.11
C ALA A 24 -9.03 -4.74 3.72
N ALA A 25 -9.27 -6.01 3.42
CA ALA A 25 -8.98 -6.63 2.13
C ALA A 25 -10.03 -6.31 1.05
N ALA A 26 -11.28 -6.01 1.42
CA ALA A 26 -12.40 -5.88 0.50
C ALA A 26 -12.16 -4.82 -0.59
N THR A 27 -11.78 -3.62 -0.22
CA THR A 27 -11.52 -2.52 -1.17
C THR A 27 -10.35 -2.81 -2.12
N PRO A 28 -9.15 -3.22 -1.66
CA PRO A 28 -8.03 -3.53 -2.56
C PRO A 28 -8.29 -4.77 -3.43
N ALA A 29 -9.05 -5.75 -2.96
CA ALA A 29 -9.41 -6.92 -3.77
C ALA A 29 -10.27 -6.52 -4.98
N VAL A 30 -11.34 -5.75 -4.75
CA VAL A 30 -12.22 -5.26 -5.84
C VAL A 30 -11.46 -4.31 -6.77
N SER A 31 -10.70 -3.37 -6.22
CA SER A 31 -9.95 -2.39 -7.02
C SER A 31 -8.84 -3.04 -7.85
N GLY A 32 -8.19 -4.07 -7.33
CA GLY A 32 -7.16 -4.82 -8.05
C GLY A 32 -7.71 -5.52 -9.28
N VAL A 33 -8.86 -6.18 -9.15
CA VAL A 33 -9.55 -6.86 -10.26
C VAL A 33 -10.07 -5.84 -11.30
N LEU A 34 -10.61 -4.71 -10.86
CA LEU A 34 -11.20 -3.70 -11.72
C LEU A 34 -10.20 -2.67 -12.26
N GLY A 35 -8.96 -2.67 -11.80
CA GLY A 35 -7.94 -1.72 -12.24
C GLY A 35 -7.81 -1.57 -13.76
N PRO A 36 -7.72 -2.67 -14.55
CA PRO A 36 -7.67 -2.61 -16.01
C PRO A 36 -8.95 -2.04 -16.66
N VAL A 37 -10.10 -2.23 -16.00
CA VAL A 37 -11.39 -1.66 -16.46
C VAL A 37 -11.38 -0.16 -16.26
N PHE A 38 -10.92 0.32 -15.10
CA PHE A 38 -10.84 1.76 -14.82
C PHE A 38 -9.89 2.49 -15.77
N GLY A 39 -8.77 1.86 -16.16
CA GLY A 39 -7.88 2.41 -17.18
C GLY A 39 -8.60 2.64 -18.51
N ARG A 40 -9.32 1.62 -19.01
CA ARG A 40 -10.11 1.71 -20.27
C ARG A 40 -11.23 2.74 -20.19
N LEU A 41 -11.92 2.83 -19.05
CA LEU A 41 -12.94 3.83 -18.84
C LEU A 41 -12.34 5.25 -18.85
N ALA A 42 -11.16 5.45 -18.27
CA ALA A 42 -10.47 6.73 -18.28
C ALA A 42 -10.07 7.18 -19.69
N ASP A 43 -9.63 6.24 -20.53
CA ASP A 43 -9.31 6.50 -21.93
C ASP A 43 -10.54 6.87 -22.75
N ARG A 44 -11.73 6.31 -22.38
CA ARG A 44 -12.99 6.53 -23.11
C ARG A 44 -13.75 7.79 -22.65
N PHE A 45 -13.86 8.00 -21.34
CA PHE A 45 -14.71 9.04 -20.75
C PHE A 45 -13.94 10.28 -20.27
N GLY A 46 -12.61 10.25 -20.38
CA GLY A 46 -11.75 11.32 -19.90
C GLY A 46 -11.32 11.13 -18.43
N ARG A 47 -10.15 11.66 -18.14
CA ARG A 47 -9.50 11.47 -16.82
C ARG A 47 -10.16 12.31 -15.73
N LYS A 48 -10.62 13.53 -16.07
CA LYS A 48 -11.34 14.40 -15.12
C LYS A 48 -12.60 13.74 -14.59
N LEU A 49 -13.44 13.20 -15.49
CA LEU A 49 -14.68 12.54 -15.11
C LEU A 49 -14.43 11.33 -14.20
N MET A 50 -13.39 10.56 -14.48
CA MET A 50 -13.03 9.41 -13.66
C MET A 50 -12.49 9.79 -12.27
N LEU A 51 -11.75 10.91 -12.16
CA LEU A 51 -11.35 11.45 -10.85
C LEU A 51 -12.56 11.94 -10.05
N ILE A 52 -13.49 12.68 -10.71
CA ILE A 52 -14.74 13.14 -10.09
C ILE A 52 -15.56 11.94 -9.61
N ARG A 53 -15.71 10.90 -10.44
CA ARG A 53 -16.41 9.66 -10.07
C ARG A 53 -15.81 9.03 -8.81
N SER A 54 -14.48 8.92 -8.75
CA SER A 54 -13.79 8.31 -7.61
C SER A 54 -13.99 9.12 -6.33
N LEU A 55 -13.81 10.44 -6.38
CA LEU A 55 -14.00 11.30 -5.21
C LEU A 55 -15.46 11.37 -4.77
N ALA A 56 -16.41 11.52 -5.71
CA ALA A 56 -17.84 11.54 -5.40
C ALA A 56 -18.28 10.21 -4.74
N GLY A 57 -17.83 9.08 -5.30
CA GLY A 57 -18.06 7.76 -4.70
C GLY A 57 -17.47 7.67 -3.29
N PHE A 58 -16.26 8.18 -3.08
CA PHE A 58 -15.65 8.17 -1.76
C PHE A 58 -16.40 9.05 -0.75
N VAL A 59 -16.85 10.25 -1.14
CA VAL A 59 -17.68 11.10 -0.27
C VAL A 59 -18.91 10.34 0.22
N VAL A 60 -19.67 9.75 -0.72
CA VAL A 60 -20.92 9.05 -0.39
C VAL A 60 -20.64 7.79 0.44
N ILE A 61 -19.74 6.92 -0.02
CA ILE A 61 -19.52 5.63 0.63
C ILE A 61 -18.86 5.78 2.01
N ILE A 62 -17.93 6.72 2.17
CA ILE A 62 -17.29 6.96 3.48
C ILE A 62 -18.30 7.57 4.45
N ALA A 63 -19.20 8.46 4.00
CA ALA A 63 -20.30 8.96 4.83
C ALA A 63 -21.24 7.80 5.25
N ILE A 64 -21.61 6.92 4.32
CA ILE A 64 -22.42 5.72 4.63
C ILE A 64 -21.72 4.84 5.66
N MET A 65 -20.39 4.65 5.58
CA MET A 65 -19.62 3.88 6.58
C MET A 65 -19.74 4.47 7.99
N GLY A 66 -19.93 5.79 8.13
CA GLY A 66 -20.18 6.43 9.41
C GLY A 66 -21.61 6.16 9.97
N LEU A 67 -22.54 5.73 9.11
CA LEU A 67 -23.95 5.49 9.47
C LEU A 67 -24.28 3.99 9.65
N VAL A 68 -23.38 3.08 9.28
CA VAL A 68 -23.64 1.63 9.36
C VAL A 68 -23.92 1.20 10.81
N THR A 69 -24.76 0.20 10.97
CA THR A 69 -25.18 -0.36 12.26
C THR A 69 -24.73 -1.81 12.43
N SER A 70 -24.21 -2.46 11.36
CA SER A 70 -23.69 -3.82 11.44
C SER A 70 -22.35 -3.96 10.70
N VAL A 71 -21.60 -4.99 11.06
CA VAL A 71 -20.28 -5.27 10.46
C VAL A 71 -20.41 -5.73 9.00
N GLU A 72 -21.50 -6.39 8.65
CA GLU A 72 -21.83 -6.83 7.30
C GLU A 72 -22.09 -5.62 6.38
N GLN A 73 -22.83 -4.62 6.86
CA GLN A 73 -23.03 -3.36 6.13
C GLN A 73 -21.70 -2.65 5.86
N LEU A 74 -20.81 -2.62 6.87
CA LEU A 74 -19.47 -2.04 6.72
C LEU A 74 -18.66 -2.80 5.66
N PHE A 75 -18.72 -4.13 5.64
CA PHE A 75 -18.04 -4.96 4.65
C PHE A 75 -18.58 -4.70 3.24
N VAL A 76 -19.90 -4.65 3.07
CA VAL A 76 -20.51 -4.32 1.77
C VAL A 76 -20.11 -2.91 1.32
N ALA A 77 -20.14 -1.92 2.21
CA ALA A 77 -19.69 -0.56 1.88
C ALA A 77 -18.22 -0.53 1.41
N ARG A 78 -17.35 -1.36 2.01
CA ARG A 78 -15.95 -1.51 1.58
C ARG A 78 -15.79 -2.17 0.21
N LEU A 79 -16.62 -3.17 -0.11
CA LEU A 79 -16.67 -3.75 -1.46
C LEU A 79 -17.09 -2.72 -2.48
N VAL A 80 -18.16 -1.96 -2.18
CA VAL A 80 -18.66 -0.89 -3.06
C VAL A 80 -17.62 0.24 -3.20
N GLN A 81 -16.88 0.58 -2.14
CA GLN A 81 -15.77 1.54 -2.21
C GLN A 81 -14.72 1.12 -3.26
N GLY A 82 -14.45 -0.18 -3.38
CA GLY A 82 -13.53 -0.71 -4.38
C GLY A 82 -13.95 -0.41 -5.83
N LEU A 83 -15.27 -0.29 -6.09
CA LEU A 83 -15.79 0.08 -7.42
C LEU A 83 -15.46 1.53 -7.80
N PHE A 84 -15.21 2.39 -6.81
CA PHE A 84 -14.84 3.81 -7.01
C PHE A 84 -13.34 4.06 -6.86
N ALA A 85 -12.53 3.03 -6.65
CA ALA A 85 -11.06 3.13 -6.55
C ALA A 85 -10.42 3.55 -7.89
N GLY A 86 -9.10 3.75 -7.89
CA GLY A 86 -8.33 4.15 -9.07
C GLY A 86 -7.96 5.63 -9.10
N PHE A 87 -8.25 6.40 -8.04
CA PHE A 87 -7.90 7.83 -7.96
C PHE A 87 -6.39 8.06 -8.11
N THR A 88 -5.56 7.33 -7.36
CA THR A 88 -4.10 7.50 -7.34
C THR A 88 -3.42 7.30 -8.69
N PRO A 89 -3.59 6.16 -9.38
CA PRO A 89 -2.97 5.99 -10.70
C PRO A 89 -3.48 7.00 -11.73
N MET A 90 -4.72 7.43 -11.58
CA MET A 90 -5.30 8.45 -12.45
C MET A 90 -4.73 9.84 -12.18
N ALA A 91 -4.54 10.22 -10.91
CA ALA A 91 -3.89 11.46 -10.53
C ALA A 91 -2.46 11.54 -11.06
N MET A 92 -1.71 10.43 -11.00
CA MET A 92 -0.38 10.32 -11.58
C MET A 92 -0.40 10.46 -13.10
N ALA A 93 -1.35 9.82 -13.77
CA ALA A 93 -1.52 9.94 -15.21
C ALA A 93 -1.88 11.36 -15.63
N VAL A 94 -2.72 12.05 -14.88
CA VAL A 94 -3.04 13.47 -15.10
C VAL A 94 -1.81 14.35 -14.90
N ALA A 95 -1.08 14.19 -13.79
CA ALA A 95 0.13 14.95 -13.50
C ALA A 95 1.17 14.82 -14.63
N SER A 96 1.31 13.61 -15.21
CA SER A 96 2.25 13.35 -16.30
C SER A 96 1.90 14.03 -17.62
N VAL A 97 0.62 14.34 -17.88
CA VAL A 97 0.15 14.93 -19.14
C VAL A 97 -0.08 16.44 -19.03
N SER A 98 -0.39 16.91 -17.80
CA SER A 98 -0.69 18.32 -17.56
C SER A 98 0.57 19.19 -17.41
N ALA A 99 1.71 18.58 -17.12
CA ALA A 99 2.98 19.29 -16.96
C ALA A 99 3.77 19.36 -18.28
N PRO A 100 4.51 20.46 -18.54
CA PRO A 100 5.53 20.49 -19.58
C PRO A 100 6.53 19.34 -19.44
N ARG A 101 7.08 18.86 -20.57
CA ARG A 101 7.93 17.63 -20.58
C ARG A 101 9.09 17.68 -19.59
N ASP A 102 9.73 18.83 -19.44
CA ASP A 102 10.83 19.09 -18.51
C ASP A 102 10.38 19.08 -17.03
N LYS A 103 9.10 19.36 -16.75
CA LYS A 103 8.51 19.44 -15.40
C LYS A 103 7.70 18.21 -14.97
N VAL A 104 7.52 17.22 -15.84
CA VAL A 104 6.78 15.98 -15.52
C VAL A 104 7.32 15.29 -14.25
N PRO A 105 8.65 15.12 -14.04
CA PRO A 105 9.17 14.51 -12.82
C PRO A 105 8.77 15.29 -11.56
N VAL A 106 8.73 16.61 -11.64
CA VAL A 106 8.33 17.49 -10.52
C VAL A 106 6.84 17.31 -10.21
N ALA A 107 5.97 17.30 -11.23
CA ALA A 107 4.54 17.13 -11.07
C ALA A 107 4.20 15.76 -10.42
N ILE A 108 4.84 14.69 -10.88
CA ILE A 108 4.71 13.35 -10.26
C ILE A 108 5.23 13.38 -8.82
N GLY A 109 6.37 14.04 -8.58
CA GLY A 109 6.95 14.18 -7.25
C GLY A 109 6.01 14.87 -6.26
N ILE A 110 5.27 15.90 -6.68
CA ILE A 110 4.27 16.59 -5.84
C ILE A 110 3.14 15.62 -5.44
N VAL A 111 2.60 14.86 -6.41
CA VAL A 111 1.54 13.88 -6.12
C VAL A 111 2.03 12.80 -5.14
N GLN A 112 3.24 12.29 -5.34
CA GLN A 112 3.84 11.29 -4.44
C GLN A 112 4.10 11.86 -3.05
N SER A 113 4.60 13.10 -2.95
CA SER A 113 4.81 13.77 -1.67
C SER A 113 3.51 13.95 -0.90
N ALA A 114 2.42 14.31 -1.58
CA ALA A 114 1.10 14.40 -0.96
C ALA A 114 0.61 13.03 -0.45
N GLN A 115 0.87 11.95 -1.18
CA GLN A 115 0.56 10.59 -0.73
C GLN A 115 1.35 10.19 0.52
N LEU A 116 2.65 10.43 0.53
CA LEU A 116 3.51 10.14 1.68
C LEU A 116 3.06 10.94 2.91
N LEU A 117 2.76 12.23 2.74
CA LEU A 117 2.22 13.07 3.81
C LEU A 117 0.90 12.54 4.34
N SER A 118 0.00 12.07 3.45
CA SER A 118 -1.29 11.48 3.85
C SER A 118 -1.11 10.23 4.71
N VAL A 119 -0.16 9.36 4.35
CA VAL A 119 0.14 8.15 5.13
C VAL A 119 0.80 8.49 6.47
N ALA A 120 1.62 9.54 6.52
CA ALA A 120 2.28 9.99 7.74
C ALA A 120 1.33 10.71 8.71
N VAL A 121 0.40 11.53 8.21
CA VAL A 121 -0.48 12.37 9.05
C VAL A 121 -1.85 11.72 9.26
N GLY A 122 -2.38 11.04 8.25
CA GLY A 122 -3.75 10.50 8.24
C GLY A 122 -4.11 9.64 9.45
N PRO A 123 -3.31 8.61 9.78
CA PRO A 123 -3.61 7.74 10.92
C PRO A 123 -3.60 8.45 12.27
N ALA A 124 -2.66 9.40 12.47
CA ALA A 124 -2.62 10.19 13.70
C ALA A 124 -3.84 11.13 13.81
N ALA A 125 -4.15 11.87 12.75
CA ALA A 125 -5.30 12.76 12.71
C ALA A 125 -6.62 11.98 12.86
N GLY A 126 -6.78 10.87 12.14
CA GLY A 126 -7.95 10.01 12.24
C GLY A 126 -8.10 9.36 13.62
N GLY A 127 -6.97 8.93 14.21
CA GLY A 127 -6.92 8.38 15.57
C GLY A 127 -7.30 9.43 16.64
N TYR A 128 -6.81 10.66 16.49
CA TYR A 128 -7.15 11.77 17.36
C TYR A 128 -8.68 12.08 17.32
N VAL A 129 -9.22 12.25 16.10
CA VAL A 129 -10.67 12.48 15.92
C VAL A 129 -11.48 11.33 16.52
N ALA A 130 -11.08 10.09 16.24
CA ALA A 130 -11.79 8.91 16.74
C ALA A 130 -11.76 8.81 18.27
N SER A 131 -10.68 9.22 18.93
CA SER A 131 -10.55 9.17 20.39
C SER A 131 -11.38 10.26 21.10
N HIS A 132 -11.54 11.44 20.49
CA HIS A 132 -12.22 12.58 21.13
C HIS A 132 -13.69 12.72 20.70
N HIS A 133 -14.04 12.32 19.48
CA HIS A 133 -15.37 12.54 18.90
C HIS A 133 -16.05 11.22 18.46
N GLY A 134 -15.41 10.08 18.72
CA GLY A 134 -15.88 8.77 18.29
C GLY A 134 -15.48 8.38 16.88
N ILE A 135 -15.51 7.08 16.62
CA ILE A 135 -15.01 6.52 15.32
C ILE A 135 -15.88 6.98 14.15
N ARG A 136 -17.19 7.13 14.35
CA ARG A 136 -18.11 7.63 13.32
C ARG A 136 -17.77 9.03 12.85
N ALA A 137 -17.35 9.92 13.76
CA ALA A 137 -16.90 11.27 13.42
C ALA A 137 -15.69 11.25 12.48
N ALA A 138 -14.75 10.31 12.64
CA ALA A 138 -13.59 10.18 11.75
C ALA A 138 -14.00 9.84 10.30
N PHE A 139 -15.08 9.06 10.09
CA PHE A 139 -15.62 8.82 8.76
C PHE A 139 -16.23 10.10 8.15
N PHE A 140 -17.02 10.87 8.94
CA PHE A 140 -17.60 12.12 8.44
C PHE A 140 -16.56 13.18 8.14
N VAL A 141 -15.52 13.32 8.98
CA VAL A 141 -14.39 14.21 8.71
C VAL A 141 -13.68 13.80 7.41
N THR A 142 -13.45 12.51 7.22
CA THR A 142 -12.82 12.00 5.98
C THR A 142 -13.72 12.26 4.75
N ALA A 143 -15.01 12.03 4.86
CA ALA A 143 -15.97 12.33 3.79
C ALA A 143 -16.00 13.84 3.46
N ALA A 144 -15.95 14.71 4.47
CA ALA A 144 -15.89 16.16 4.28
C ALA A 144 -14.59 16.58 3.58
N LEU A 145 -13.43 16.02 3.94
CA LEU A 145 -12.17 16.27 3.26
C LEU A 145 -12.22 15.81 1.79
N CYS A 146 -12.82 14.65 1.52
CA CYS A 146 -13.06 14.18 0.15
C CYS A 146 -13.99 15.12 -0.62
N ALA A 147 -15.02 15.67 0.04
CA ALA A 147 -15.94 16.63 -0.58
C ALA A 147 -15.22 17.96 -0.92
N VAL A 148 -14.39 18.47 -0.04
CA VAL A 148 -13.54 19.64 -0.29
C VAL A 148 -12.61 19.39 -1.49
N ALA A 149 -11.96 18.22 -1.53
CA ALA A 149 -11.12 17.84 -2.65
C ALA A 149 -11.93 17.70 -3.96
N LEU A 150 -13.16 17.17 -3.90
CA LEU A 150 -14.06 17.07 -5.05
C LEU A 150 -14.45 18.46 -5.58
N VAL A 151 -14.83 19.36 -4.70
CA VAL A 151 -15.16 20.76 -5.09
C VAL A 151 -13.95 21.44 -5.72
N GLY A 152 -12.77 21.30 -5.10
CA GLY A 152 -11.52 21.82 -5.64
C GLY A 152 -11.20 21.24 -7.03
N LEU A 153 -11.40 19.92 -7.22
CA LEU A 153 -11.20 19.28 -8.51
C LEU A 153 -12.16 19.81 -9.58
N ILE A 154 -13.44 19.96 -9.25
CA ILE A 154 -14.45 20.46 -10.20
C ILE A 154 -14.15 21.92 -10.58
N ALA A 155 -13.84 22.77 -9.59
CA ALA A 155 -13.67 24.20 -9.78
C ALA A 155 -12.33 24.58 -10.44
N LEU A 156 -11.24 23.93 -10.04
CA LEU A 156 -9.89 24.33 -10.43
C LEU A 156 -9.29 23.50 -11.56
N PHE A 157 -9.71 22.24 -11.71
CA PHE A 157 -9.14 21.38 -12.73
C PHE A 157 -9.87 21.53 -14.06
N ARG A 158 -9.16 22.04 -15.06
CA ARG A 158 -9.61 22.03 -16.46
C ARG A 158 -9.05 20.79 -17.15
N GLU A 159 -9.90 20.06 -17.87
CA GLU A 159 -9.44 18.90 -18.63
C GLU A 159 -8.48 19.39 -19.72
N VAL A 160 -7.25 18.94 -19.64
CA VAL A 160 -6.29 19.15 -20.72
C VAL A 160 -6.62 18.08 -21.76
N SER A 161 -7.34 18.48 -22.80
CA SER A 161 -7.44 17.64 -23.99
C SER A 161 -6.02 17.32 -24.44
N PRO A 162 -5.69 16.07 -24.75
CA PRO A 162 -4.39 15.75 -25.28
C PRO A 162 -4.25 16.48 -26.63
N THR A 163 -3.68 17.70 -26.58
CA THR A 163 -3.36 18.44 -27.79
C THR A 163 -2.28 17.65 -28.53
N GLY A 164 -2.72 16.83 -29.49
CA GLY A 164 -1.91 16.37 -30.61
C GLY A 164 -0.68 15.49 -30.35
N VAL A 165 -0.30 15.28 -29.11
CA VAL A 165 0.73 14.31 -28.77
C VAL A 165 0.02 13.10 -28.18
N ALA A 166 -0.44 12.21 -29.05
CA ALA A 166 -0.57 10.82 -28.65
C ALA A 166 0.72 10.52 -27.89
N VAL A 167 0.64 10.31 -26.55
CA VAL A 167 1.68 9.50 -25.88
C VAL A 167 1.83 8.34 -26.84
N PRO A 168 3.00 8.14 -27.45
CA PRO A 168 3.15 7.04 -28.37
C PRO A 168 2.59 5.84 -27.61
N ARG A 169 1.42 5.35 -28.01
CA ARG A 169 0.99 4.02 -27.65
C ARG A 169 2.16 3.22 -28.14
N GLY A 170 3.09 2.96 -27.22
CA GLY A 170 4.29 2.23 -27.60
C GLY A 170 3.77 1.06 -28.38
N SER A 171 4.13 0.99 -29.63
CA SER A 171 3.79 -0.06 -30.58
C SER A 171 4.31 -1.43 -30.14
N ALA A 172 4.87 -1.52 -28.96
CA ALA A 172 5.19 -2.77 -28.31
C ALA A 172 3.89 -3.48 -27.94
N ALA A 173 3.66 -4.61 -28.57
CA ALA A 173 2.59 -5.53 -28.22
C ALA A 173 2.53 -5.68 -26.67
N PRO A 174 1.32 -5.74 -26.07
CA PRO A 174 1.21 -5.80 -24.62
C PRO A 174 2.05 -6.97 -24.10
N LEU A 175 3.05 -6.66 -23.28
CA LEU A 175 3.93 -7.67 -22.69
C LEU A 175 3.07 -8.64 -21.89
N ARG A 176 2.89 -9.85 -22.38
CA ARG A 176 2.14 -10.89 -21.68
C ARG A 176 2.93 -11.32 -20.43
N MET A 177 2.25 -11.68 -19.35
CA MET A 177 2.89 -12.17 -18.12
C MET A 177 3.93 -13.26 -18.41
N ARG A 178 3.61 -14.22 -19.30
CA ARG A 178 4.53 -15.28 -19.72
C ARG A 178 5.83 -14.75 -20.33
N GLN A 179 5.80 -13.60 -21.00
CA GLN A 179 6.98 -12.95 -21.58
C GLN A 179 7.75 -12.19 -20.49
N ALA A 180 7.04 -11.52 -19.56
CA ALA A 180 7.66 -10.85 -18.41
C ALA A 180 8.43 -11.84 -17.52
N LEU A 181 7.88 -13.04 -17.31
CA LEU A 181 8.52 -14.11 -16.54
C LEU A 181 9.78 -14.69 -17.20
N ARG A 182 10.05 -14.39 -18.48
CA ARG A 182 11.30 -14.77 -19.15
C ARG A 182 12.47 -13.85 -18.79
N TYR A 183 12.21 -12.67 -18.24
CA TYR A 183 13.30 -11.82 -17.76
C TYR A 183 13.90 -12.42 -16.48
N PRO A 184 15.23 -12.54 -16.41
CA PRO A 184 15.89 -13.10 -15.23
C PRO A 184 15.52 -12.29 -13.98
N ASN A 185 15.22 -12.96 -12.88
CA ASN A 185 14.85 -12.37 -11.60
C ASN A 185 13.54 -11.53 -11.58
N PHE A 186 12.75 -11.50 -12.66
CA PHE A 186 11.49 -10.76 -12.67
C PHE A 186 10.49 -11.28 -11.62
N LEU A 187 10.36 -12.61 -11.51
CA LEU A 187 9.52 -13.25 -10.50
C LEU A 187 10.01 -12.95 -9.08
N LEU A 188 11.34 -12.89 -8.88
CA LEU A 188 11.93 -12.49 -7.60
C LEU A 188 11.54 -11.08 -7.21
N VAL A 189 11.65 -10.10 -8.12
CA VAL A 189 11.25 -8.72 -7.88
C VAL A 189 9.75 -8.63 -7.57
N LEU A 190 8.92 -9.35 -8.32
CA LEU A 190 7.49 -9.45 -8.07
C LEU A 190 7.19 -9.99 -6.65
N ALA A 191 7.88 -11.06 -6.25
CA ALA A 191 7.75 -11.65 -4.92
C ALA A 191 8.21 -10.69 -3.81
N LEU A 192 9.32 -9.96 -4.01
CA LEU A 192 9.81 -8.98 -3.04
C LEU A 192 8.84 -7.81 -2.85
N LEU A 193 8.21 -7.32 -3.94
CA LEU A 193 7.17 -6.29 -3.87
C LEU A 193 5.92 -6.80 -3.14
N LEU A 194 5.50 -8.04 -3.41
CA LEU A 194 4.40 -8.68 -2.71
C LEU A 194 4.71 -8.80 -1.21
N ILE A 195 5.88 -9.33 -0.86
CA ILE A 195 6.33 -9.52 0.53
C ILE A 195 6.39 -8.17 1.27
N GLY A 196 7.02 -7.15 0.69
CA GLY A 196 7.14 -5.84 1.31
C GLY A 196 5.77 -5.20 1.59
N GLN A 197 4.85 -5.31 0.64
CA GLN A 197 3.51 -4.78 0.80
C GLN A 197 2.66 -5.63 1.75
N PHE A 198 2.86 -6.95 1.75
CA PHE A 198 2.19 -7.86 2.67
C PHE A 198 2.53 -7.52 4.12
N ILE A 199 3.81 -7.38 4.46
CA ILE A 199 4.27 -7.03 5.80
C ILE A 199 3.71 -5.66 6.24
N ASP A 200 3.81 -4.63 5.39
CA ASP A 200 3.34 -3.28 5.76
C ASP A 200 1.83 -3.26 6.07
N ARG A 201 1.01 -3.91 5.25
CA ARG A 201 -0.45 -3.97 5.44
C ARG A 201 -0.86 -4.85 6.61
N GLY A 202 -0.13 -5.94 6.85
CA GLY A 202 -0.33 -6.80 8.01
C GLY A 202 -0.10 -6.06 9.31
N LEU A 203 1.04 -5.39 9.43
CA LEU A 203 1.38 -4.62 10.61
C LEU A 203 0.38 -3.46 10.85
N ALA A 204 -0.11 -2.80 9.81
CA ALA A 204 -1.11 -1.76 9.93
C ALA A 204 -2.44 -2.28 10.51
N LEU A 205 -2.80 -3.55 10.25
CA LEU A 205 -3.95 -4.22 10.83
C LEU A 205 -3.69 -4.67 12.28
N LEU A 206 -2.51 -5.23 12.56
CA LEU A 206 -2.16 -5.83 13.85
C LEU A 206 -1.99 -4.78 14.96
N ILE A 207 -1.45 -3.58 14.66
CA ILE A 207 -1.18 -2.55 15.66
C ILE A 207 -2.44 -2.17 16.45
N PRO A 208 -3.56 -1.78 15.85
CA PRO A 208 -4.76 -1.44 16.63
C PRO A 208 -5.34 -2.64 17.41
N LEU A 209 -5.19 -3.86 16.88
CA LEU A 209 -5.58 -5.08 17.59
C LEU A 209 -4.73 -5.29 18.83
N HIS A 210 -3.42 -5.15 18.72
CA HIS A 210 -2.49 -5.34 19.83
C HIS A 210 -2.66 -4.26 20.90
N VAL A 211 -2.71 -2.98 20.49
CA VAL A 211 -2.92 -1.84 21.40
C VAL A 211 -4.23 -1.96 22.17
N ALA A 212 -5.29 -2.50 21.55
CA ALA A 212 -6.58 -2.71 22.19
C ALA A 212 -6.54 -3.77 23.32
N HIS A 213 -5.53 -4.62 23.37
CA HIS A 213 -5.33 -5.61 24.43
C HIS A 213 -4.38 -5.13 25.55
N MET A 214 -3.80 -3.92 25.42
CA MET A 214 -2.92 -3.38 26.44
C MET A 214 -3.73 -2.83 27.62
N PRO A 215 -3.43 -3.21 28.87
CA PRO A 215 -4.18 -2.75 30.04
C PRO A 215 -3.98 -1.24 30.29
N GLY A 216 -5.01 -0.57 30.76
CA GLY A 216 -4.96 0.82 31.21
C GLY A 216 -4.83 1.86 30.09
N LEU A 217 -5.04 1.51 28.81
CA LEU A 217 -4.93 2.44 27.71
C LEU A 217 -6.32 2.90 27.24
N GLU A 218 -6.71 4.12 27.59
CA GLU A 218 -8.02 4.68 27.22
C GLU A 218 -8.05 5.17 25.75
N ALA A 219 -6.94 5.73 25.24
CA ALA A 219 -6.86 6.35 23.91
C ALA A 219 -6.33 5.40 22.83
N VAL A 220 -6.88 4.19 22.70
CA VAL A 220 -6.42 3.15 21.76
C VAL A 220 -6.32 3.65 20.32
N ALA A 221 -7.30 4.44 19.86
CA ALA A 221 -7.31 4.93 18.48
C ALA A 221 -6.19 5.95 18.22
N ALA A 222 -5.99 6.91 19.14
CA ALA A 222 -4.94 7.92 19.01
C ALA A 222 -3.54 7.26 19.08
N THR A 223 -3.33 6.36 20.04
CA THR A 223 -2.04 5.64 20.20
C THR A 223 -1.73 4.79 18.97
N SER A 224 -2.69 4.04 18.48
CA SER A 224 -2.52 3.24 17.25
C SER A 224 -2.21 4.13 16.04
N GLY A 225 -2.92 5.24 15.92
CA GLY A 225 -2.71 6.23 14.85
C GLY A 225 -1.32 6.84 14.91
N ALA A 226 -0.84 7.23 16.11
CA ALA A 226 0.48 7.77 16.32
C ALA A 226 1.60 6.77 15.96
N ILE A 227 1.46 5.50 16.40
CA ILE A 227 2.43 4.44 16.08
C ILE A 227 2.53 4.24 14.56
N ILE A 228 1.40 4.17 13.86
CA ILE A 228 1.38 3.98 12.40
C ILE A 228 1.97 5.21 11.70
N SER A 229 1.65 6.41 12.13
CA SER A 229 2.14 7.66 11.54
C SER A 229 3.66 7.84 11.73
N ILE A 230 4.18 7.61 12.92
CA ILE A 230 5.63 7.71 13.20
C ILE A 230 6.39 6.66 12.37
N ALA A 231 5.89 5.44 12.30
CA ALA A 231 6.48 4.41 11.46
C ALA A 231 6.45 4.77 9.95
N ALA A 232 5.39 5.43 9.47
CA ALA A 232 5.32 5.90 8.09
C ALA A 232 6.33 7.02 7.79
N VAL A 233 6.56 7.94 8.75
CA VAL A 233 7.63 8.93 8.65
C VAL A 233 9.00 8.24 8.57
N ALA A 234 9.25 7.27 9.46
CA ALA A 234 10.49 6.49 9.46
C ALA A 234 10.70 5.74 8.14
N ALA A 235 9.64 5.12 7.60
CA ALA A 235 9.68 4.46 6.29
C ALA A 235 9.98 5.45 5.15
N THR A 236 9.44 6.66 5.20
CA THR A 236 9.72 7.71 4.21
C THR A 236 11.17 8.15 4.26
N VAL A 237 11.72 8.36 5.46
CA VAL A 237 13.15 8.67 5.67
C VAL A 237 14.01 7.55 5.11
N SER A 238 13.69 6.31 5.46
CA SER A 238 14.39 5.11 4.97
C SER A 238 14.36 5.00 3.44
N SER A 239 13.23 5.24 2.80
CA SER A 239 13.09 5.19 1.34
C SER A 239 14.03 6.19 0.65
N ASN A 240 14.11 7.43 1.17
CA ASN A 240 15.02 8.44 0.65
C ASN A 240 16.50 8.10 0.88
N LEU A 241 16.81 7.55 2.06
CA LEU A 241 18.16 7.11 2.40
C LEU A 241 18.58 5.93 1.54
N ALA A 242 17.71 4.94 1.37
CA ALA A 242 17.95 3.77 0.53
C ALA A 242 18.24 4.16 -0.93
N ALA A 243 17.49 5.12 -1.49
CA ALA A 243 17.72 5.65 -2.83
C ALA A 243 19.09 6.35 -2.97
N ARG A 244 19.59 7.00 -1.91
CA ARG A 244 20.94 7.58 -1.89
C ARG A 244 22.03 6.51 -1.77
N LEU A 245 21.84 5.54 -0.86
CA LEU A 245 22.77 4.44 -0.64
C LEU A 245 22.91 3.52 -1.86
N ALA A 246 21.86 3.38 -2.66
CA ALA A 246 21.85 2.59 -3.90
C ALA A 246 22.82 3.14 -4.97
N ARG A 247 23.35 4.36 -4.80
CA ARG A 247 24.39 4.89 -5.67
C ARG A 247 25.77 4.25 -5.45
N GLY A 248 26.03 3.73 -4.26
CA GLY A 248 27.31 3.12 -3.88
C GLY A 248 27.21 1.67 -3.41
N ILE A 249 26.02 1.19 -3.06
CA ILE A 249 25.77 -0.16 -2.56
C ILE A 249 24.79 -0.87 -3.51
N PRO A 250 25.08 -2.09 -3.95
CA PRO A 250 24.17 -2.86 -4.81
C PRO A 250 22.77 -3.00 -4.18
N ILE A 251 21.74 -2.74 -4.97
CA ILE A 251 20.34 -2.79 -4.54
C ILE A 251 19.98 -4.11 -3.82
N PRO A 252 20.38 -5.29 -4.33
CA PRO A 252 20.08 -6.56 -3.65
C PRO A 252 20.68 -6.66 -2.26
N LYS A 253 21.87 -6.07 -2.04
CA LYS A 253 22.50 -6.04 -0.72
C LYS A 253 21.72 -5.17 0.28
N LEU A 254 21.22 -4.01 -0.16
CA LEU A 254 20.38 -3.16 0.66
C LEU A 254 19.05 -3.84 1.02
N LEU A 255 18.42 -4.50 0.04
CA LEU A 255 17.20 -5.30 0.28
C LEU A 255 17.47 -6.44 1.27
N MET A 256 18.58 -7.14 1.13
CA MET A 256 18.98 -8.22 2.03
C MET A 256 19.13 -7.71 3.47
N ILE A 257 19.84 -6.61 3.67
CA ILE A 257 20.02 -5.99 4.99
C ILE A 257 18.66 -5.63 5.60
N GLY A 258 17.78 -4.98 4.82
CA GLY A 258 16.44 -4.61 5.28
C GLY A 258 15.60 -5.80 5.71
N LEU A 259 15.60 -6.89 4.92
CA LEU A 259 14.84 -8.11 5.20
C LEU A 259 15.39 -8.88 6.41
N LEU A 260 16.72 -9.04 6.50
CA LEU A 260 17.38 -9.75 7.61
C LEU A 260 17.26 -8.99 8.94
N ALA A 261 17.33 -7.67 8.93
CA ALA A 261 17.16 -6.85 10.13
C ALA A 261 15.67 -6.70 10.49
N GLY A 262 14.80 -6.46 9.49
CA GLY A 262 13.39 -6.23 9.72
C GLY A 262 12.61 -7.46 10.16
N GLY A 263 12.97 -8.66 9.67
CA GLY A 263 12.29 -9.90 10.02
C GLY A 263 12.29 -10.20 11.53
N PRO A 264 13.45 -10.27 12.20
CA PRO A 264 13.53 -10.43 13.64
C PRO A 264 12.82 -9.32 14.43
N LEU A 265 12.88 -8.06 13.96
CA LEU A 265 12.17 -6.94 14.58
C LEU A 265 10.64 -7.10 14.49
N CYS A 266 10.11 -7.61 13.36
CA CYS A 266 8.69 -7.95 13.27
C CYS A 266 8.31 -9.03 14.31
N ALA A 267 9.10 -10.09 14.41
CA ALA A 267 8.86 -11.15 15.40
C ALA A 267 8.98 -10.61 16.85
N ALA A 268 9.93 -9.71 17.10
CA ALA A 268 10.10 -9.09 18.43
C ALA A 268 8.90 -8.24 18.86
N MET A 269 8.08 -7.72 17.91
CA MET A 269 6.83 -7.03 18.25
C MET A 269 5.83 -7.92 19.01
N ALA A 270 5.92 -9.24 18.87
CA ALA A 270 5.16 -10.20 19.65
C ALA A 270 5.43 -10.10 21.16
N LEU A 271 6.61 -9.61 21.55
CA LEU A 271 7.05 -9.48 22.94
C LEU A 271 6.78 -8.07 23.52
N ALA A 272 6.13 -7.19 22.76
CA ALA A 272 5.84 -5.84 23.21
C ALA A 272 4.66 -5.82 24.19
N HIS A 273 4.94 -5.65 25.48
CA HIS A 273 3.92 -5.57 26.53
C HIS A 273 3.34 -4.15 26.74
N GLY A 274 3.96 -3.14 26.13
CA GLY A 274 3.52 -1.74 26.24
C GLY A 274 3.63 -1.00 24.91
N TRP A 275 2.78 0.03 24.75
CA TRP A 275 2.76 0.84 23.53
C TRP A 275 4.10 1.55 23.20
N PRO A 276 4.95 2.00 24.16
CA PRO A 276 6.24 2.60 23.82
C PRO A 276 7.19 1.60 23.15
N THR A 277 7.25 0.37 23.68
CA THR A 277 8.05 -0.71 23.07
C THR A 277 7.55 -1.02 21.66
N LEU A 278 6.22 -1.12 21.49
CA LEU A 278 5.60 -1.36 20.19
C LEU A 278 5.90 -0.22 19.20
N LEU A 279 5.89 1.04 19.66
CA LEU A 279 6.24 2.22 18.89
C LEU A 279 7.68 2.14 18.38
N VAL A 280 8.63 1.85 19.28
CA VAL A 280 10.06 1.76 18.93
C VAL A 280 10.29 0.66 17.92
N LEU A 281 9.78 -0.55 18.19
CA LEU A 281 9.93 -1.69 17.29
C LEU A 281 9.29 -1.42 15.92
N ARG A 282 8.08 -0.87 15.88
CA ARG A 282 7.41 -0.55 14.61
C ARG A 282 8.15 0.54 13.82
N THR A 283 8.75 1.51 14.50
CA THR A 283 9.59 2.55 13.89
C THR A 283 10.85 1.95 13.27
N LEU A 284 11.52 1.05 13.98
CA LEU A 284 12.69 0.32 13.47
C LEU A 284 12.34 -0.56 12.26
N VAL A 285 11.21 -1.27 12.33
CA VAL A 285 10.68 -2.03 11.19
C VAL A 285 10.41 -1.10 9.99
N GLY A 286 9.85 0.10 10.23
CA GLY A 286 9.67 1.12 9.20
C GLY A 286 10.98 1.57 8.55
N LEU A 287 12.04 1.73 9.35
CA LEU A 287 13.38 2.03 8.84
C LEU A 287 13.96 0.87 8.01
N CYS A 288 13.71 -0.38 8.39
CA CYS A 288 14.23 -1.53 7.65
C CYS A 288 13.50 -1.75 6.30
N PHE A 289 12.17 -1.64 6.29
CA PHE A 289 11.36 -1.96 5.10
C PHE A 289 10.94 -0.75 4.26
N GLY A 290 11.08 0.48 4.78
CA GLY A 290 10.60 1.67 4.09
C GLY A 290 11.20 1.87 2.68
N GLY A 291 12.46 1.49 2.48
CA GLY A 291 13.11 1.51 1.18
C GLY A 291 12.82 0.31 0.28
N ALA A 292 12.28 -0.78 0.81
CA ALA A 292 12.20 -2.06 0.09
C ALA A 292 11.37 -1.98 -1.20
N ILE A 293 10.22 -1.32 -1.17
CA ILE A 293 9.35 -1.15 -2.36
C ILE A 293 10.06 -0.31 -3.41
N THR A 294 10.67 0.80 -3.02
CA THR A 294 11.41 1.69 -3.93
C THR A 294 12.60 0.97 -4.57
N LEU A 295 13.38 0.24 -3.77
CA LEU A 295 14.52 -0.53 -4.25
C LEU A 295 14.09 -1.70 -5.15
N ALA A 296 13.00 -2.38 -4.82
CA ALA A 296 12.48 -3.47 -5.65
C ALA A 296 11.98 -2.95 -7.02
N TYR A 297 11.32 -1.79 -7.08
CA TYR A 297 10.98 -1.17 -8.36
C TYR A 297 12.23 -0.73 -9.14
N ALA A 298 13.23 -0.16 -8.47
CA ALA A 298 14.50 0.20 -9.11
C ALA A 298 15.18 -1.03 -9.71
N LEU A 299 15.22 -2.13 -8.95
CA LEU A 299 15.73 -3.41 -9.41
C LEU A 299 14.96 -3.94 -10.65
N GLY A 300 13.62 -3.82 -10.64
CA GLY A 300 12.77 -4.14 -11.78
C GLY A 300 13.08 -3.30 -13.02
N ALA A 301 13.43 -2.02 -12.86
CA ALA A 301 13.83 -1.13 -13.93
C ALA A 301 15.18 -1.50 -14.55
N GLU A 302 16.11 -2.11 -13.79
CA GLU A 302 17.40 -2.59 -14.28
C GLU A 302 17.29 -3.89 -15.09
N ILE A 303 16.30 -4.75 -14.74
CA ILE A 303 16.13 -6.08 -15.35
C ILE A 303 15.43 -5.98 -16.71
N VAL A 304 14.50 -5.03 -16.88
CA VAL A 304 13.63 -4.95 -18.05
C VAL A 304 14.11 -3.88 -19.03
N PRO A 305 14.25 -4.21 -20.35
CA PRO A 305 14.58 -3.24 -21.38
C PRO A 305 13.60 -2.07 -21.44
N GLY A 306 14.07 -0.89 -21.85
CA GLY A 306 13.32 0.36 -21.83
C GLY A 306 11.98 0.29 -22.53
N GLU A 307 11.89 -0.39 -23.67
CA GLU A 307 10.70 -0.57 -24.49
C GLU A 307 9.56 -1.35 -23.79
N HIS A 308 9.90 -2.28 -22.88
CA HIS A 308 8.93 -3.09 -22.14
C HIS A 308 8.69 -2.63 -20.70
N ARG A 309 9.40 -1.60 -20.21
CA ARG A 309 9.31 -1.13 -18.82
C ARG A 309 7.88 -0.80 -18.39
N GLY A 310 7.14 -0.06 -19.20
CA GLY A 310 5.78 0.34 -18.85
C GLY A 310 4.86 -0.86 -18.54
N ALA A 311 4.86 -1.87 -19.40
CA ALA A 311 4.07 -3.07 -19.22
C ALA A 311 4.59 -3.94 -18.05
N ALA A 312 5.92 -4.03 -17.89
CA ALA A 312 6.55 -4.75 -16.78
C ALA A 312 6.19 -4.12 -15.43
N PHE A 313 6.23 -2.79 -15.31
CA PHE A 313 5.80 -2.09 -14.10
C PHE A 313 4.30 -2.32 -13.78
N GLY A 314 3.47 -2.46 -14.81
CA GLY A 314 2.07 -2.88 -14.63
C GLY A 314 1.96 -4.26 -13.95
N TRP A 315 2.77 -5.24 -14.36
CA TRP A 315 2.83 -6.55 -13.72
C TRP A 315 3.42 -6.49 -12.30
N LEU A 316 4.46 -5.70 -12.07
CA LEU A 316 5.04 -5.49 -10.75
C LEU A 316 4.03 -4.85 -9.78
N ALA A 317 3.21 -3.92 -10.26
CA ALA A 317 2.13 -3.33 -9.48
C ALA A 317 1.07 -4.36 -9.06
N LEU A 318 0.85 -5.44 -9.84
CA LEU A 318 0.00 -6.55 -9.40
C LEU A 318 0.56 -7.25 -8.16
N GLY A 319 1.88 -7.44 -8.05
CA GLY A 319 2.49 -8.00 -6.84
C GLY A 319 2.15 -7.16 -5.61
N VAL A 320 2.25 -5.83 -5.72
CA VAL A 320 1.86 -4.89 -4.67
C VAL A 320 0.36 -5.03 -4.32
N GLN A 321 -0.52 -5.10 -5.32
CA GLN A 321 -1.97 -5.21 -5.09
C GLN A 321 -2.35 -6.56 -4.47
N VAL A 322 -1.73 -7.65 -4.90
CA VAL A 322 -1.93 -8.96 -4.29
C VAL A 322 -1.49 -8.96 -2.83
N GLY A 323 -0.30 -8.42 -2.52
CA GLY A 323 0.15 -8.27 -1.13
C GLY A 323 -0.82 -7.42 -0.29
N THR A 324 -1.30 -6.30 -0.84
CA THR A 324 -2.26 -5.41 -0.16
C THR A 324 -3.61 -6.09 0.13
N ALA A 325 -4.10 -6.94 -0.77
CA ALA A 325 -5.38 -7.62 -0.63
C ALA A 325 -5.29 -8.88 0.26
N THR A 326 -4.22 -9.66 0.11
CA THR A 326 -4.07 -10.95 0.81
C THR A 326 -3.59 -10.79 2.25
N SER A 327 -2.76 -9.77 2.53
CA SER A 327 -2.18 -9.56 3.85
C SER A 327 -3.24 -9.38 4.95
N PRO A 328 -4.23 -8.48 4.83
CA PRO A 328 -5.22 -8.32 5.89
C PRO A 328 -6.04 -9.59 6.14
N LEU A 329 -6.30 -10.39 5.10
CA LEU A 329 -6.99 -11.68 5.24
C LEU A 329 -6.16 -12.67 6.06
N ALA A 330 -4.92 -12.88 5.67
CA ALA A 330 -4.02 -13.80 6.36
C ALA A 330 -3.74 -13.34 7.80
N MET A 331 -3.42 -12.05 7.99
CA MET A 331 -3.13 -11.48 9.29
C MET A 331 -4.36 -11.45 10.20
N GLY A 332 -5.55 -11.17 9.66
CA GLY A 332 -6.80 -11.26 10.39
C GLY A 332 -7.09 -12.69 10.89
N ALA A 333 -6.86 -13.70 10.03
CA ALA A 333 -7.04 -15.09 10.39
C ALA A 333 -6.00 -15.56 11.43
N LEU A 334 -4.73 -15.18 11.27
CA LEU A 334 -3.68 -15.51 12.26
C LEU A 334 -3.91 -14.80 13.59
N ALA A 335 -4.28 -13.51 13.56
CA ALA A 335 -4.56 -12.73 14.76
C ALA A 335 -5.80 -13.24 15.50
N ALA A 336 -6.74 -13.90 14.82
CA ALA A 336 -7.88 -14.56 15.45
C ALA A 336 -7.44 -15.73 16.33
N VAL A 337 -6.32 -16.39 15.99
CA VAL A 337 -5.71 -17.44 16.81
C VAL A 337 -4.77 -16.81 17.85
N SER A 338 -3.85 -15.96 17.41
CA SER A 338 -2.86 -15.32 18.28
C SER A 338 -2.22 -14.11 17.58
N ILE A 339 -2.26 -12.93 18.20
CA ILE A 339 -1.58 -11.72 17.70
C ILE A 339 -0.05 -11.92 17.64
N PRO A 340 0.62 -12.49 18.68
CA PRO A 340 2.02 -12.85 18.61
C PRO A 340 2.38 -13.73 17.42
N LEU A 341 1.56 -14.76 17.12
CA LEU A 341 1.79 -15.64 15.97
C LEU A 341 1.78 -14.86 14.65
N ALA A 342 0.89 -13.89 14.48
CA ALA A 342 0.83 -13.07 13.30
C ALA A 342 2.10 -12.22 13.10
N TYR A 343 2.68 -11.65 14.16
CA TYR A 343 3.97 -10.93 14.08
C TYR A 343 5.13 -11.85 13.71
N VAL A 344 5.19 -13.06 14.32
CA VAL A 344 6.21 -14.06 13.99
C VAL A 344 6.09 -14.47 12.52
N PHE A 345 4.88 -14.64 12.01
CA PHE A 345 4.62 -14.98 10.62
C PHE A 345 5.12 -13.89 9.65
N ASP A 346 4.88 -12.60 9.95
CA ASP A 346 5.45 -11.49 9.17
C ASP A 346 7.00 -11.53 9.18
N GLY A 347 7.59 -11.83 10.33
CA GLY A 347 9.03 -12.02 10.47
C GLY A 347 9.56 -13.16 9.61
N VAL A 348 8.87 -14.30 9.60
CA VAL A 348 9.24 -15.47 8.77
C VAL A 348 9.12 -15.13 7.27
N ILE A 349 8.05 -14.45 6.86
CA ILE A 349 7.88 -14.02 5.45
C ILE A 349 9.04 -13.10 5.02
N ALA A 350 9.50 -12.18 5.89
CA ALA A 350 10.67 -11.36 5.60
C ALA A 350 11.94 -12.20 5.39
N LEU A 351 12.18 -13.17 6.27
CA LEU A 351 13.33 -14.07 6.15
C LEU A 351 13.24 -14.99 4.92
N VAL A 352 12.03 -15.44 4.56
CA VAL A 352 11.80 -16.14 3.29
C VAL A 352 12.14 -15.23 2.09
N GLY A 353 11.76 -13.95 2.14
CA GLY A 353 12.17 -12.97 1.13
C GLY A 353 13.70 -12.83 1.02
N ALA A 354 14.40 -12.79 2.16
CA ALA A 354 15.86 -12.76 2.20
C ALA A 354 16.48 -14.04 1.60
N ALA A 355 15.94 -15.21 1.94
CA ALA A 355 16.38 -16.49 1.40
C ALA A 355 16.16 -16.59 -0.11
N LEU A 356 14.99 -16.16 -0.61
CA LEU A 356 14.72 -16.08 -2.05
C LEU A 356 15.72 -15.16 -2.77
N LEU A 357 16.00 -14.01 -2.17
CA LEU A 357 16.97 -13.05 -2.72
C LEU A 357 18.37 -13.66 -2.75
N ALA A 358 18.83 -14.31 -1.67
CA ALA A 358 20.12 -14.97 -1.62
C ALA A 358 20.25 -16.09 -2.66
N PHE A 359 19.21 -16.93 -2.78
CA PHE A 359 19.21 -18.08 -3.67
C PHE A 359 19.18 -17.72 -5.15
N PHE A 360 18.32 -16.78 -5.54
CA PHE A 360 18.11 -16.44 -6.96
C PHE A 360 19.08 -15.38 -7.47
N TRP A 361 19.52 -14.44 -6.62
CA TRP A 361 20.42 -13.36 -7.04
C TRP A 361 21.88 -13.81 -7.07
N GLY A 362 22.30 -14.77 -6.26
CA GLY A 362 23.67 -15.28 -6.17
C GLY A 362 24.07 -16.28 -7.28
N ARG A 363 23.14 -16.73 -8.13
CA ARG A 363 23.45 -17.67 -9.21
C ARG A 363 24.20 -16.96 -10.34
N PRO A 364 25.38 -17.44 -10.71
CA PRO A 364 26.13 -16.86 -11.84
C PRO A 364 25.34 -17.02 -13.15
N ARG A 365 25.37 -15.97 -13.97
CA ARG A 365 24.72 -15.85 -15.31
C ARG A 365 25.19 -16.90 -16.35
N ALA A 366 25.83 -17.98 -15.94
CA ALA A 366 26.47 -18.96 -16.85
C ALA A 366 25.47 -19.74 -17.73
N GLU A 367 24.26 -20.04 -17.23
CA GLU A 367 23.31 -20.90 -17.97
C GLU A 367 22.47 -20.17 -19.05
N LEU A 368 22.52 -18.85 -19.12
CA LEU A 368 21.75 -18.09 -20.11
C LEU A 368 22.54 -17.70 -21.37
N ARG A 369 23.84 -17.99 -21.43
CA ARG A 369 24.65 -17.81 -22.63
C ARG A 369 24.49 -18.96 -23.64
N ASP A 370 24.26 -20.18 -23.15
CA ASP A 370 24.14 -21.37 -24.00
C ASP A 370 22.76 -21.52 -24.69
N ALA A 371 21.77 -20.75 -24.28
CA ALA A 371 20.45 -20.71 -24.95
C ALA A 371 20.35 -19.69 -26.09
N ARG A 372 21.47 -19.02 -26.44
CA ARG A 372 21.56 -18.04 -27.54
C ARG A 372 22.57 -18.40 -28.61
N SER A 373 23.22 -19.59 -28.52
CA SER A 373 24.00 -20.20 -29.59
C SER A 373 23.11 -21.20 -30.41
#